data_58dbc07f2e8e70afa303ef8e6802597e
#
_entry.id   58dbc07f2e8e70afa303ef8e6802597e
#
_cell.length_a   1.000
_cell.length_b   1.000
_cell.length_c   1.000
_cell.angle_alpha   90.00
_cell.angle_beta   90.00
_cell.angle_gamma   90.00
#
_symmetry.space_group_name_H-M   'P 1'
#
loop_
_entity.id
_entity.type
_entity.pdbx_description
1 polymer ?
#
loop_
_entity_poly.entity_id
_entity_poly.type
_entity_poly.pdbx_seq_one_letter_code
_entity_poly.pdbx_strand_id
1 'polypeptide(L)'
;MGAHDLYWHVEITHGQRTVAAADVTISSESARASLRAEAGHLPPGIRTSLVDAVLDFLEVRNSARLEATIPLGDSESLRRLRERCHDVTTHPAGASVLLDARIPAGGAHVPAGAGLPVIVRWLDPGPA
;
A
#
# COMPACT_ATOMS: atom_id res chain seq x y z
N MET A 1 -11.77 -11.93 23.42
CA MET A 1 -11.12 -12.31 22.38
C MET A 1 -10.83 -11.23 21.40
N GLY A 2 -9.66 -10.91 21.19
CA GLY A 2 -9.28 -9.88 20.27
C GLY A 2 -9.39 -10.33 18.83
N ALA A 3 -9.67 -9.40 17.94
CA ALA A 3 -9.54 -9.67 16.54
C ALA A 3 -8.08 -9.95 16.22
N HIS A 4 -7.84 -10.88 15.34
CA HIS A 4 -6.49 -11.15 14.90
C HIS A 4 -6.14 -10.19 13.78
N ASP A 5 -5.12 -9.38 13.98
CA ASP A 5 -4.60 -8.54 12.93
C ASP A 5 -3.85 -9.40 11.92
N LEU A 6 -4.03 -9.10 10.66
CA LEU A 6 -3.28 -9.75 9.60
C LEU A 6 -2.17 -8.81 9.15
N TYR A 7 -0.99 -9.37 8.90
CA TYR A 7 0.18 -8.59 8.51
C TYR A 7 0.72 -9.11 7.19
N TRP A 8 0.93 -8.19 6.26
CA TRP A 8 1.45 -8.51 4.94
C TRP A 8 2.64 -7.62 4.64
N HIS A 9 3.61 -8.17 3.97
CA HIS A 9 4.75 -7.41 3.48
C HIS A 9 4.82 -7.56 1.97
N VAL A 10 4.86 -6.43 1.27
CA VAL A 10 4.88 -6.38 -0.19
C VAL A 10 6.19 -5.75 -0.61
N GLU A 11 6.87 -6.38 -1.56
CA GLU A 11 8.09 -5.83 -2.12
C GLU A 11 7.98 -5.76 -3.63
N ILE A 12 8.51 -4.67 -4.20
CA ILE A 12 8.72 -4.56 -5.63
C ILE A 12 10.21 -4.70 -5.86
N THR A 13 10.59 -5.61 -6.73
CA THR A 13 12.00 -5.83 -7.05
C THR A 13 12.30 -5.37 -8.46
N HIS A 14 13.52 -4.89 -8.66
CA HIS A 14 14.03 -4.53 -9.96
C HIS A 14 15.42 -5.13 -10.05
N GLY A 15 15.60 -6.09 -10.94
CA GLY A 15 16.78 -6.94 -10.89
C GLY A 15 16.73 -7.79 -9.63
N GLN A 16 17.78 -7.75 -8.84
CA GLN A 16 17.84 -8.51 -7.59
C GLN A 16 17.71 -7.62 -6.36
N ARG A 17 17.24 -6.38 -6.57
CA ARG A 17 17.11 -5.41 -5.47
C ARG A 17 15.65 -5.12 -5.20
N THR A 18 15.33 -4.99 -3.92
CA THR A 18 14.04 -4.45 -3.50
C THR A 18 14.11 -2.93 -3.62
N VAL A 19 13.26 -2.36 -4.46
CA VAL A 19 13.27 -0.91 -4.71
C VAL A 19 12.10 -0.20 -4.05
N ALA A 20 11.07 -0.92 -3.66
CA ALA A 20 9.94 -0.34 -2.95
C ALA A 20 9.30 -1.43 -2.11
N ALA A 21 8.68 -1.03 -1.00
CA ALA A 21 8.04 -2.00 -0.11
C ALA A 21 6.90 -1.35 0.63
N ALA A 22 5.97 -2.16 1.08
CA ALA A 22 4.89 -1.73 1.96
C ALA A 22 4.64 -2.79 3.02
N ASP A 23 4.34 -2.32 4.22
CA ASP A 23 3.86 -3.17 5.29
C ASP A 23 2.38 -2.87 5.48
N VAL A 24 1.57 -3.91 5.48
CA VAL A 24 0.12 -3.79 5.51
C VAL A 24 -0.41 -4.54 6.74
N THR A 25 -1.25 -3.85 7.51
CA THR A 25 -1.92 -4.43 8.66
C THR A 25 -3.42 -4.33 8.43
N ILE A 26 -4.13 -5.43 8.58
CA ILE A 26 -5.58 -5.45 8.48
C ILE A 26 -6.13 -5.68 9.87
N SER A 27 -7.01 -4.77 10.31
CA SER A 27 -7.59 -4.81 11.64
C SER A 27 -9.06 -4.45 11.53
N SER A 28 -9.94 -5.37 11.86
CA SER A 28 -11.39 -5.19 11.70
C SER A 28 -11.74 -4.77 10.27
N GLU A 29 -12.27 -3.56 10.09
CA GLU A 29 -12.67 -3.07 8.79
C GLU A 29 -11.71 -2.03 8.23
N SER A 30 -10.52 -1.94 8.82
CA SER A 30 -9.53 -0.96 8.41
C SER A 30 -8.26 -1.64 7.93
N ALA A 31 -7.70 -1.09 6.87
CA ALA A 31 -6.39 -1.46 6.39
C ALA A 31 -5.43 -0.32 6.67
N ARG A 32 -4.23 -0.65 7.11
CA ARG A 32 -3.18 0.33 7.35
C ARG A 32 -1.96 -0.09 6.54
N ALA A 33 -1.43 0.81 5.76
CA ALA A 33 -0.29 0.52 4.90
C ALA A 33 0.78 1.58 5.10
N SER A 34 2.02 1.14 5.23
CA SER A 34 3.17 2.03 5.27
C SER A 34 4.00 1.76 4.02
N LEU A 35 4.08 2.74 3.13
CA LEU A 35 4.76 2.60 1.86
C LEU A 35 6.12 3.29 1.93
N ARG A 36 7.11 2.65 1.34
CA ARG A 36 8.45 3.23 1.26
C ARG A 36 9.10 2.83 -0.04
N ALA A 37 10.04 3.63 -0.47
CA ALA A 37 10.77 3.37 -1.70
C ALA A 37 12.21 3.77 -1.49
N GLU A 38 13.09 3.13 -2.27
CA GLU A 38 14.50 3.44 -2.22
C GLU A 38 14.73 4.88 -2.65
N ALA A 39 15.70 5.54 -2.01
CA ALA A 39 16.05 6.90 -2.36
C ALA A 39 16.67 6.94 -3.76
N GLY A 40 16.43 8.03 -4.47
CA GLY A 40 16.98 8.24 -5.80
C GLY A 40 15.90 8.15 -6.87
N HIS A 41 16.35 8.08 -8.10
CA HIS A 41 15.44 8.02 -9.24
C HIS A 41 15.02 6.59 -9.51
N LEU A 42 13.74 6.32 -9.29
CA LEU A 42 13.17 5.03 -9.64
C LEU A 42 12.50 5.13 -11.00
N PRO A 43 12.48 4.04 -11.77
CA PRO A 43 11.72 4.04 -13.03
C PRO A 43 10.26 4.37 -12.77
N PRO A 44 9.60 5.06 -13.72
CA PRO A 44 8.18 5.35 -13.57
C PRO A 44 7.36 4.08 -13.43
N GLY A 45 6.32 4.13 -12.62
CA GLY A 45 5.41 3.01 -12.45
C GLY A 45 5.72 2.11 -11.27
N ILE A 46 6.90 2.18 -10.69
CA ILE A 46 7.24 1.31 -9.55
C ILE A 46 6.35 1.65 -8.35
N ARG A 47 6.21 2.93 -8.04
CA ARG A 47 5.38 3.36 -6.91
C ARG A 47 3.90 3.08 -7.17
N THR A 48 3.46 3.26 -8.41
CA THR A 48 2.09 2.91 -8.81
C THR A 48 1.85 1.42 -8.63
N SER A 49 2.80 0.59 -9.03
CA SER A 49 2.69 -0.86 -8.87
C SER A 49 2.61 -1.26 -7.41
N LEU A 50 3.34 -0.58 -6.53
CA LEU A 50 3.28 -0.87 -5.10
C LEU A 50 1.89 -0.55 -4.55
N VAL A 51 1.33 0.61 -4.90
CA VAL A 51 -0.02 0.99 -4.48
C VAL A 51 -1.03 -0.04 -4.98
N ASP A 52 -0.94 -0.41 -6.25
CA ASP A 52 -1.87 -1.38 -6.82
C ASP A 52 -1.76 -2.73 -6.12
N ALA A 53 -0.54 -3.18 -5.83
CA ALA A 53 -0.35 -4.45 -5.15
C ALA A 53 -1.00 -4.44 -3.76
N VAL A 54 -0.85 -3.35 -3.02
CA VAL A 54 -1.47 -3.21 -1.69
C VAL A 54 -2.98 -3.23 -1.81
N LEU A 55 -3.55 -2.44 -2.74
CA LEU A 55 -4.99 -2.31 -2.85
C LEU A 55 -5.65 -3.54 -3.48
N ASP A 56 -4.89 -4.37 -4.15
CA ASP A 56 -5.43 -5.58 -4.79
C ASP A 56 -5.48 -6.78 -3.85
N PHE A 57 -4.93 -6.70 -2.64
CA PHE A 57 -5.15 -7.73 -1.64
C PHE A 57 -6.63 -7.84 -1.34
N LEU A 58 -7.14 -9.07 -1.28
CA LEU A 58 -8.54 -9.30 -0.98
C LEU A 58 -8.91 -8.68 0.37
N GLU A 59 -8.07 -8.83 1.37
CA GLU A 59 -8.33 -8.30 2.70
C GLU A 59 -8.40 -6.78 2.69
N VAL A 60 -7.55 -6.12 1.90
CA VAL A 60 -7.60 -4.66 1.76
C VAL A 60 -8.87 -4.26 1.01
N ARG A 61 -9.20 -4.96 -0.07
CA ARG A 61 -10.39 -4.68 -0.85
C ARG A 61 -11.67 -4.83 -0.03
N ASN A 62 -11.65 -5.70 0.95
CA ASN A 62 -12.79 -5.92 1.84
C ASN A 62 -12.83 -4.97 3.02
N SER A 63 -11.80 -4.14 3.18
CA SER A 63 -11.76 -3.13 4.23
C SER A 63 -12.53 -1.90 3.79
N ALA A 64 -13.18 -1.22 4.74
CA ALA A 64 -13.92 -0.01 4.43
C ALA A 64 -13.01 1.20 4.33
N ARG A 65 -11.95 1.23 5.11
CA ARG A 65 -11.07 2.39 5.23
C ARG A 65 -9.62 1.99 5.05
N LEU A 66 -8.85 2.93 4.52
CA LEU A 66 -7.42 2.79 4.37
C LEU A 66 -6.74 3.95 5.10
N GLU A 67 -5.76 3.64 5.94
CA GLU A 67 -4.82 4.61 6.46
C GLU A 67 -3.47 4.29 5.85
N ALA A 68 -2.89 5.24 5.15
CA ALA A 68 -1.61 5.01 4.50
C ALA A 68 -0.59 6.04 4.97
N THR A 69 0.64 5.60 5.13
CA THR A 69 1.78 6.47 5.38
C THR A 69 2.65 6.40 4.15
N ILE A 70 2.92 7.54 3.55
CA ILE A 70 3.74 7.63 2.34
C ILE A 70 4.85 8.64 2.57
N PRO A 71 6.00 8.50 1.90
CA PRO A 71 7.08 9.48 2.04
C PRO A 71 6.63 10.87 1.58
N LEU A 72 7.08 11.89 2.28
CA LEU A 72 6.81 13.26 1.87
C LEU A 72 7.43 13.49 0.49
N GLY A 73 6.64 14.06 -0.41
CA GLY A 73 7.10 14.30 -1.77
C GLY A 73 6.84 13.15 -2.75
N ASP A 74 6.30 12.04 -2.28
CA ASP A 74 5.97 10.91 -3.14
C ASP A 74 4.64 11.19 -3.84
N SER A 75 4.69 12.00 -4.88
CA SER A 75 3.49 12.42 -5.60
C SER A 75 2.89 11.30 -6.43
N GLU A 76 3.69 10.36 -6.89
CA GLU A 76 3.19 9.24 -7.69
C GLU A 76 2.28 8.34 -6.86
N SER A 77 2.72 7.95 -5.67
CA SER A 77 1.89 7.13 -4.77
C SER A 77 0.63 7.86 -4.37
N LEU A 78 0.75 9.14 -4.03
CA LEU A 78 -0.41 9.93 -3.64
C LEU A 78 -1.44 10.02 -4.76
N ARG A 79 -0.98 10.28 -5.98
CA ARG A 79 -1.87 10.36 -7.14
C ARG A 79 -2.61 9.04 -7.35
N ARG A 80 -1.87 7.93 -7.29
CA ARG A 80 -2.50 6.62 -7.52
C ARG A 80 -3.51 6.29 -6.45
N LEU A 81 -3.22 6.62 -5.19
CA LEU A 81 -4.18 6.43 -4.10
C LEU A 81 -5.45 7.26 -4.33
N ARG A 82 -5.30 8.51 -4.80
CA ARG A 82 -6.45 9.34 -5.12
C ARG A 82 -7.26 8.80 -6.28
N GLU A 83 -6.63 8.15 -7.23
CA GLU A 83 -7.33 7.53 -8.36
C GLU A 83 -8.15 6.33 -7.93
N ARG A 84 -7.68 5.58 -6.93
CA ARG A 84 -8.29 4.32 -6.55
C ARG A 84 -9.17 4.39 -5.31
N CYS A 85 -9.09 5.45 -4.54
CA CYS A 85 -9.83 5.58 -3.29
C CYS A 85 -10.74 6.80 -3.33
N HIS A 86 -11.70 6.82 -2.40
CA HIS A 86 -12.63 7.95 -2.24
C HIS A 86 -12.34 8.71 -0.95
N ASP A 87 -12.79 9.96 -0.90
CA ASP A 87 -12.72 10.79 0.31
C ASP A 87 -11.32 10.85 0.90
N VAL A 88 -10.34 11.09 0.03
CA VAL A 88 -8.95 11.11 0.43
C VAL A 88 -8.62 12.39 1.16
N THR A 89 -8.10 12.27 2.38
CA THR A 89 -7.58 13.40 3.14
C THR A 89 -6.13 13.13 3.51
N THR A 90 -5.32 14.16 3.57
CA THR A 90 -3.90 14.01 3.85
C THR A 90 -3.46 14.99 4.92
N HIS A 91 -2.50 14.55 5.75
CA HIS A 91 -1.91 15.37 6.79
C HIS A 91 -0.39 15.16 6.80
N PRO A 92 0.40 16.22 6.73
CA PRO A 92 1.86 16.05 6.86
C PRO A 92 2.22 15.62 8.28
N ALA A 93 3.22 14.75 8.38
CA ALA A 93 3.68 14.24 9.66
C ALA A 93 5.18 13.96 9.57
N GLY A 94 6.00 14.96 9.85
CA GLY A 94 7.45 14.81 9.75
C GLY A 94 7.89 14.57 8.32
N ALA A 95 8.62 13.48 8.10
CA ALA A 95 9.10 13.10 6.78
C ALA A 95 8.06 12.32 5.98
N SER A 96 6.84 12.24 6.48
CA SER A 96 5.79 11.43 5.87
C SER A 96 4.52 12.23 5.68
N VAL A 97 3.61 11.67 4.90
CA VAL A 97 2.25 12.16 4.77
C VAL A 97 1.34 11.03 5.23
N LEU A 98 0.42 11.35 6.13
CA LEU A 98 -0.62 10.42 6.56
C LEU A 98 -1.85 10.63 5.69
N LEU A 99 -2.38 9.55 5.16
CA LEU A 99 -3.52 9.59 4.26
C LEU A 99 -4.64 8.75 4.84
N ASP A 100 -5.85 9.32 4.84
CA ASP A 100 -7.07 8.58 5.18
C ASP A 100 -7.96 8.55 3.95
N ALA A 101 -8.55 7.40 3.66
CA ALA A 101 -9.39 7.25 2.49
C ALA A 101 -10.41 6.16 2.70
N ARG A 102 -11.41 6.14 1.82
CA ARG A 102 -12.38 5.06 1.74
C ARG A 102 -12.05 4.16 0.56
N ILE A 103 -12.15 2.87 0.79
CA ILE A 103 -11.89 1.88 -0.24
C ILE A 103 -13.22 1.57 -0.93
N PRO A 104 -13.30 1.73 -2.26
CA PRO A 104 -14.54 1.43 -2.98
C PRO A 104 -14.86 -0.06 -2.88
N ALA A 105 -16.14 -0.37 -2.66
CA ALA A 105 -16.57 -1.75 -2.54
C ALA A 105 -16.54 -2.44 -3.90
N GLY A 106 -15.90 -3.59 -3.95
CA GLY A 106 -16.11 -4.58 -5.00
C GLY A 106 -15.74 -4.24 -6.43
N GLY A 107 -14.99 -3.20 -6.66
CA GLY A 107 -14.64 -2.85 -8.02
C GLY A 107 -13.66 -3.84 -8.64
N ALA A 108 -13.97 -4.30 -9.84
CA ALA A 108 -12.99 -5.04 -10.62
C ALA A 108 -11.92 -4.06 -11.08
N HIS A 109 -10.69 -4.46 -10.91
CA HIS A 109 -9.56 -3.63 -11.30
C HIS A 109 -8.61 -4.43 -12.16
N VAL A 110 -8.24 -3.86 -13.30
CA VAL A 110 -7.22 -4.45 -14.15
C VAL A 110 -5.89 -3.82 -13.73
N PRO A 111 -4.93 -4.61 -13.25
CA PRO A 111 -3.66 -4.04 -12.84
C PRO A 111 -2.96 -3.34 -13.98
N ALA A 112 -2.53 -2.11 -13.72
CA ALA A 112 -1.65 -1.40 -14.64
C ALA A 112 -0.21 -1.80 -14.32
N GLY A 113 0.66 -1.66 -15.30
CA GLY A 113 2.08 -1.94 -15.04
C GLY A 113 2.40 -3.40 -14.94
N ALA A 114 1.66 -4.23 -15.63
CA ALA A 114 1.97 -5.64 -15.71
C ALA A 114 3.42 -5.83 -16.14
N GLY A 115 4.16 -6.66 -15.44
CA GLY A 115 5.54 -6.94 -15.77
C GLY A 115 6.54 -6.59 -14.70
N LEU A 116 6.16 -5.81 -13.69
CA LEU A 116 7.06 -5.57 -12.57
C LEU A 116 6.92 -6.71 -11.56
N PRO A 117 8.05 -7.32 -11.15
CA PRO A 117 7.98 -8.39 -10.16
C PRO A 117 7.48 -7.86 -8.82
N VAL A 118 6.47 -8.50 -8.28
CA VAL A 118 5.91 -8.15 -6.98
C VAL A 118 6.01 -9.38 -6.09
N ILE A 119 6.65 -9.22 -4.95
CA ILE A 119 6.78 -10.27 -3.96
C ILE A 119 5.88 -9.90 -2.79
N VAL A 120 4.97 -10.81 -2.45
CA VAL A 120 4.05 -10.60 -1.35
C VAL A 120 4.35 -11.64 -0.29
N ARG A 121 4.52 -11.21 0.94
CA ARG A 121 4.76 -12.10 2.06
C ARG A 121 3.76 -11.82 3.16
N TRP A 122 3.12 -12.89 3.61
CA TRP A 122 2.30 -12.79 4.81
C TRP A 122 3.23 -12.89 6.01
N LEU A 123 3.12 -11.92 6.91
CA LEU A 123 3.94 -11.90 8.10
C LEU A 123 3.13 -12.45 9.26
N ASP A 124 3.63 -13.52 9.85
CA ASP A 124 3.07 -14.04 11.07
C ASP A 124 3.26 -12.99 12.16
N PRO A 125 2.22 -12.60 12.90
CA PRO A 125 2.39 -11.65 13.99
C PRO A 125 3.36 -12.11 15.07
N GLY A 126 3.83 -13.31 14.96
CA GLY A 126 4.85 -13.83 15.87
C GLY A 126 4.24 -14.44 17.12
N PRO A 127 5.04 -15.19 17.83
CA PRO A 127 4.58 -15.76 19.08
C PRO A 127 4.37 -14.64 20.09
N ALA A 128 3.32 -14.76 20.81
CA ALA A 128 3.06 -13.82 21.88
C ALA A 128 4.11 -13.96 22.98
#